data_7403a7863362e15e43ba33523a2362b7
#
_entry.id   7403a7863362e15e43ba33523a2362b7
#
_cell.length_a   1.000
_cell.length_b   1.000
_cell.length_c   1.000
_cell.angle_alpha   90.00
_cell.angle_beta   90.00
_cell.angle_gamma   90.00
#
_symmetry.space_group_name_H-M   'P 1'
#
loop_
_entity.id
_entity.type
_entity.pdbx_description
1 polymer ?
#
loop_
_entity_poly.entity_id
_entity_poly.type
_entity_poly.pdbx_seq_one_letter_code
_entity_poly.pdbx_strand_id
1 'polypeptide(L)'
;LEANGTCMLYGRDNFFSALAMDEQFTAAWVDRVRLLYERDKNRSSVIMWSIGNESGYGINAEAALAYIKNADPTRLTHYESDYVILDGYTPDRSNLDTVSRMYPPISQIENYCRDGSGLDVLIYNYEKGDHLKDYYIHGKAPRKPFVICEYSHAMGNGPGDIEDYYGLTMKYDNLCGGFIWEWCDHAVYDGKTADNRDIYRYGGDSGEFPHDGNFCLDGLVYPDRRPHTGLLEYKNIIRPARMSMNKHKFYLRNMLDFTNLKDELYIVWEITCDGAVCAGGTIKETDMPSVAPHETAVLDFKVPEGLPDGHLL
;
A
#
# COMPACT_ATOMS: atom_id res chain seq x y z
N LEU A 1 2.87 6.35 -13.00
CA LEU A 1 3.53 6.34 -14.32
C LEU A 1 4.87 5.67 -14.16
N GLU A 2 4.97 4.46 -14.65
CA GLU A 2 6.26 3.76 -14.69
C GLU A 2 7.16 4.44 -15.69
N ALA A 3 8.32 4.91 -15.24
CA ALA A 3 9.30 5.48 -16.13
C ALA A 3 9.97 4.41 -16.99
N ASN A 4 10.00 3.16 -16.57
CA ASN A 4 10.32 1.92 -17.33
C ASN A 4 10.46 0.77 -16.33
N GLY A 5 9.62 -0.24 -16.43
CA GLY A 5 9.87 -1.53 -15.79
C GLY A 5 10.93 -2.28 -16.60
N THR A 6 12.19 -2.17 -16.24
CA THR A 6 13.26 -2.91 -16.91
C THR A 6 13.76 -4.10 -16.10
N CYS A 7 13.12 -4.36 -14.99
CA CYS A 7 13.49 -5.44 -14.09
C CYS A 7 13.40 -6.83 -14.70
N MET A 8 12.60 -7.02 -15.74
CA MET A 8 12.26 -8.33 -16.27
C MET A 8 12.59 -8.50 -17.74
N LEU A 9 13.81 -8.24 -18.16
CA LEU A 9 14.27 -8.75 -19.45
C LEU A 9 14.72 -10.19 -19.24
N TYR A 10 13.85 -11.11 -19.58
CA TYR A 10 14.04 -12.56 -19.52
C TYR A 10 15.45 -13.00 -19.91
N GLY A 11 16.16 -13.59 -18.97
CA GLY A 11 17.35 -14.41 -19.22
C GLY A 11 18.67 -13.65 -19.43
N ARG A 12 18.76 -12.38 -19.05
CA ARG A 12 20.03 -11.67 -18.96
C ARG A 12 20.12 -10.94 -17.63
N ASP A 13 20.95 -11.43 -16.79
CA ASP A 13 21.45 -10.78 -15.60
C ASP A 13 21.89 -9.36 -15.97
N ASN A 14 21.39 -8.29 -15.30
CA ASN A 14 22.07 -6.99 -15.28
C ASN A 14 21.34 -5.74 -15.78
N PHE A 15 20.04 -5.61 -15.74
CA PHE A 15 19.43 -4.41 -16.31
C PHE A 15 18.78 -3.40 -15.36
N PHE A 16 18.72 -3.67 -14.07
CA PHE A 16 18.01 -2.81 -13.13
C PHE A 16 18.44 -1.33 -13.11
N SER A 17 19.67 -1.02 -13.46
CA SER A 17 20.13 0.37 -13.47
C SER A 17 20.67 0.82 -14.84
N ALA A 18 20.65 -0.02 -15.87
CA ALA A 18 21.26 0.33 -17.15
C ALA A 18 20.61 1.57 -17.76
N LEU A 19 19.28 1.59 -17.89
CA LEU A 19 18.58 2.74 -18.46
C LEU A 19 18.57 3.94 -17.49
N ALA A 20 18.67 3.73 -16.19
CA ALA A 20 18.78 4.79 -15.20
C ALA A 20 20.13 5.55 -15.32
N MET A 21 21.16 4.89 -15.85
CA MET A 21 22.51 5.42 -15.99
C MET A 21 22.88 5.86 -17.41
N ASP A 22 22.07 5.55 -18.41
CA ASP A 22 22.36 5.92 -19.82
C ASP A 22 21.80 7.30 -20.14
N GLU A 23 22.69 8.27 -20.35
CA GLU A 23 22.35 9.66 -20.65
C GLU A 23 21.45 9.84 -21.87
N GLN A 24 21.46 8.88 -22.82
CA GLN A 24 20.59 8.94 -24.00
C GLN A 24 19.10 8.89 -23.62
N PHE A 25 18.76 8.34 -22.45
CA PHE A 25 17.39 8.23 -21.96
C PHE A 25 16.97 9.38 -21.04
N THR A 26 17.86 10.30 -20.66
CA THR A 26 17.53 11.39 -19.72
C THR A 26 16.31 12.19 -20.17
N ALA A 27 16.27 12.58 -21.44
CA ALA A 27 15.14 13.35 -21.98
C ALA A 27 13.83 12.56 -21.91
N ALA A 28 13.86 11.24 -22.14
CA ALA A 28 12.68 10.38 -22.08
C ALA A 28 12.17 10.21 -20.63
N TRP A 29 13.06 10.07 -19.65
CA TRP A 29 12.70 9.99 -18.23
C TRP A 29 12.02 11.28 -17.77
N VAL A 30 12.63 12.42 -18.04
CA VAL A 30 12.10 13.73 -17.67
C VAL A 30 10.76 13.99 -18.37
N ASP A 31 10.63 13.66 -19.66
CA ASP A 31 9.39 13.88 -20.41
C ASP A 31 8.20 13.07 -19.85
N ARG A 32 8.40 11.82 -19.44
CA ARG A 32 7.34 11.02 -18.79
C ARG A 32 6.84 11.66 -17.51
N VAL A 33 7.75 12.13 -16.66
CA VAL A 33 7.40 12.81 -15.42
C VAL A 33 6.72 14.15 -15.70
N ARG A 34 7.20 14.89 -16.71
CA ARG A 34 6.57 16.12 -17.19
C ARG A 34 5.13 15.89 -17.64
N LEU A 35 4.88 14.87 -18.43
CA LEU A 35 3.52 14.54 -18.90
C LEU A 35 2.60 14.12 -17.78
N LEU A 36 3.09 13.34 -16.80
CA LEU A 36 2.35 13.01 -15.58
C LEU A 36 1.96 14.29 -14.82
N TYR A 37 2.94 15.15 -14.58
CA TYR A 37 2.73 16.41 -13.86
C TYR A 37 1.71 17.31 -14.57
N GLU A 38 1.89 17.58 -15.86
CA GLU A 38 1.01 18.45 -16.63
C GLU A 38 -0.44 17.95 -16.66
N ARG A 39 -0.63 16.62 -16.72
CA ARG A 39 -1.97 16.03 -16.68
C ARG A 39 -2.65 16.18 -15.33
N ASP A 40 -1.91 15.99 -14.24
CA ASP A 40 -2.51 15.76 -12.91
C ASP A 40 -2.21 16.87 -11.87
N LYS A 41 -1.43 17.90 -12.20
CA LYS A 41 -1.04 19.00 -11.27
C LYS A 41 -2.21 19.70 -10.60
N ASN A 42 -3.37 19.77 -11.27
CA ASN A 42 -4.57 20.42 -10.75
C ASN A 42 -5.49 19.46 -9.96
N ARG A 43 -5.10 18.23 -9.74
CA ARG A 43 -5.88 17.27 -8.95
C ARG A 43 -5.49 17.39 -7.47
N SER A 44 -6.43 17.82 -6.64
CA SER A 44 -6.22 18.00 -5.19
C SER A 44 -5.96 16.69 -4.45
N SER A 45 -6.41 15.55 -5.01
CA SER A 45 -6.18 14.22 -4.45
C SER A 45 -4.73 13.71 -4.61
N VAL A 46 -3.95 14.34 -5.49
CA VAL A 46 -2.52 14.01 -5.65
C VAL A 46 -1.74 14.69 -4.54
N ILE A 47 -1.17 13.91 -3.63
CA ILE A 47 -0.37 14.40 -2.48
C ILE A 47 1.13 14.16 -2.67
N MET A 48 1.52 13.29 -3.60
CA MET A 48 2.89 12.86 -3.81
C MET A 48 3.12 12.53 -5.29
N TRP A 49 4.30 12.85 -5.81
CA TRP A 49 4.73 12.49 -7.15
C TRP A 49 5.69 11.32 -7.10
N SER A 50 5.34 10.21 -7.75
CA SER A 50 6.23 9.08 -7.95
C SER A 50 6.80 9.11 -9.37
N ILE A 51 8.11 9.01 -9.51
CA ILE A 51 8.75 9.11 -10.83
C ILE A 51 8.82 7.79 -11.59
N GLY A 52 8.51 6.66 -10.94
CA GLY A 52 8.53 5.35 -11.59
C GLY A 52 8.56 4.19 -10.61
N ASN A 53 8.76 3.00 -11.16
CA ASN A 53 8.81 1.73 -10.46
C ASN A 53 9.87 0.80 -11.05
N GLU A 54 10.57 0.01 -10.24
CA GLU A 54 11.48 -1.09 -10.60
C GLU A 54 12.48 -0.79 -11.74
N SER A 55 13.07 0.40 -11.75
CA SER A 55 13.93 0.83 -12.86
C SER A 55 15.34 1.23 -12.44
N GLY A 56 15.73 0.96 -11.19
CA GLY A 56 17.03 1.31 -10.62
C GLY A 56 17.23 2.81 -10.42
N TYR A 57 18.29 3.18 -9.73
CA TYR A 57 18.61 4.56 -9.41
C TYR A 57 19.88 5.02 -10.12
N GLY A 58 19.83 6.19 -10.74
CA GLY A 58 20.95 6.77 -11.48
C GLY A 58 20.65 8.19 -11.94
N ILE A 59 21.50 8.71 -12.82
CA ILE A 59 21.46 10.09 -13.33
C ILE A 59 20.10 10.48 -13.90
N ASN A 60 19.37 9.55 -14.52
CA ASN A 60 18.06 9.80 -15.13
C ASN A 60 16.96 9.93 -14.07
N ALA A 61 17.02 9.11 -13.00
CA ALA A 61 16.13 9.25 -11.85
C ALA A 61 16.37 10.58 -11.13
N GLU A 62 17.63 10.98 -10.95
CA GLU A 62 17.99 12.27 -10.35
C GLU A 62 17.49 13.45 -11.18
N ALA A 63 17.65 13.41 -12.51
CA ALA A 63 17.14 14.43 -13.41
C ALA A 63 15.61 14.55 -13.35
N ALA A 64 14.90 13.42 -13.32
CA ALA A 64 13.45 13.37 -13.21
C ALA A 64 12.95 13.91 -11.86
N LEU A 65 13.62 13.54 -10.75
CA LEU A 65 13.34 14.06 -9.41
C LEU A 65 13.60 15.58 -9.33
N ALA A 66 14.70 16.04 -9.89
CA ALA A 66 15.02 17.47 -9.95
C ALA A 66 13.97 18.25 -10.75
N TYR A 67 13.52 17.71 -11.86
CA TYR A 67 12.44 18.30 -12.66
C TYR A 67 11.16 18.47 -11.84
N ILE A 68 10.66 17.38 -11.24
CA ILE A 68 9.35 17.41 -10.56
C ILE A 68 9.42 18.26 -9.29
N LYS A 69 10.54 18.25 -8.55
CA LYS A 69 10.74 19.08 -7.38
C LYS A 69 10.76 20.57 -7.70
N ASN A 70 11.31 20.94 -8.85
CA ASN A 70 11.29 22.32 -9.36
C ASN A 70 9.89 22.72 -9.87
N ALA A 71 9.19 21.82 -10.54
CA ALA A 71 7.86 22.09 -11.08
C ALA A 71 6.80 22.20 -10.00
N ASP A 72 6.91 21.39 -8.93
CA ASP A 72 6.00 21.40 -7.78
C ASP A 72 6.76 21.21 -6.46
N PRO A 73 7.23 22.29 -5.85
CA PRO A 73 7.90 22.23 -4.55
C PRO A 73 6.95 21.97 -3.38
N THR A 74 5.64 21.90 -3.62
CA THR A 74 4.62 21.80 -2.56
C THR A 74 4.26 20.37 -2.22
N ARG A 75 4.46 19.41 -3.15
CA ARG A 75 4.18 18.00 -2.96
C ARG A 75 5.46 17.21 -2.75
N LEU A 76 5.32 16.09 -2.05
CA LEU A 76 6.43 15.17 -1.81
C LEU A 76 6.82 14.43 -3.09
N THR A 77 8.10 14.07 -3.18
CA THR A 77 8.63 13.22 -4.23
C THR A 77 8.91 11.83 -3.71
N HIS A 78 8.63 10.85 -4.55
CA HIS A 78 8.74 9.43 -4.26
C HIS A 78 9.41 8.68 -5.43
N TYR A 79 10.20 7.68 -5.08
CA TYR A 79 10.70 6.66 -6.00
C TYR A 79 11.12 5.42 -5.22
N GLU A 80 10.54 4.25 -5.56
CA GLU A 80 10.80 3.02 -4.79
C GLU A 80 12.19 2.46 -5.02
N SER A 81 12.71 2.54 -6.27
CA SER A 81 13.98 1.92 -6.67
C SER A 81 15.23 2.70 -6.22
N ASP A 82 15.12 3.60 -5.25
CA ASP A 82 16.26 4.39 -4.74
C ASP A 82 17.38 3.55 -4.12
N TYR A 83 17.10 2.28 -3.85
CA TYR A 83 18.02 1.32 -3.24
C TYR A 83 18.76 0.42 -4.25
N VAL A 84 18.43 0.52 -5.53
CA VAL A 84 19.04 -0.29 -6.60
C VAL A 84 20.05 0.59 -7.36
N ILE A 85 21.35 0.40 -7.11
CA ILE A 85 22.42 1.32 -7.53
C ILE A 85 23.50 0.56 -8.31
N LEU A 86 24.09 1.23 -9.30
CA LEU A 86 25.28 0.73 -9.98
C LEU A 86 26.52 0.81 -9.06
N ASP A 87 27.34 -0.24 -9.07
CA ASP A 87 28.60 -0.28 -8.34
C ASP A 87 29.50 0.92 -8.72
N GLY A 88 30.04 1.56 -7.69
CA GLY A 88 30.86 2.77 -7.85
C GLY A 88 30.07 4.08 -8.08
N TYR A 89 28.75 4.03 -8.23
CA TYR A 89 27.92 5.23 -8.32
C TYR A 89 27.55 5.78 -6.95
N THR A 90 27.68 7.09 -6.77
CA THR A 90 27.23 7.79 -5.56
C THR A 90 25.94 8.54 -5.84
N PRO A 91 24.78 8.03 -5.39
CA PRO A 91 23.48 8.61 -5.73
C PRO A 91 23.22 9.92 -5.00
N ASP A 92 22.70 10.92 -5.72
CA ASP A 92 22.13 12.13 -5.13
C ASP A 92 20.64 11.96 -4.84
N ARG A 93 20.25 11.88 -3.58
CA ARG A 93 18.86 11.75 -3.11
C ARG A 93 18.31 13.06 -2.52
N SER A 94 18.92 14.21 -2.85
CA SER A 94 18.51 15.51 -2.29
C SER A 94 17.08 15.90 -2.70
N ASN A 95 16.64 15.51 -3.89
CA ASN A 95 15.30 15.77 -4.41
C ASN A 95 14.29 14.64 -4.14
N LEU A 96 14.64 13.62 -3.36
CA LEU A 96 13.75 12.54 -2.95
C LEU A 96 13.30 12.77 -1.51
N ASP A 97 12.01 12.99 -1.27
CA ASP A 97 11.50 13.34 0.06
C ASP A 97 11.14 12.12 0.91
N THR A 98 10.89 10.97 0.31
CA THR A 98 10.44 9.75 0.99
C THR A 98 11.45 8.63 0.86
N VAL A 99 11.32 7.62 1.72
CA VAL A 99 11.94 6.31 1.56
C VAL A 99 10.83 5.30 1.30
N SER A 100 11.06 4.38 0.40
CA SER A 100 10.05 3.41 0.01
C SER A 100 10.63 2.02 -0.21
N ARG A 101 9.81 0.99 0.00
CA ARG A 101 10.11 -0.41 -0.32
C ARG A 101 8.84 -1.13 -0.75
N MET A 102 9.00 -2.11 -1.63
CA MET A 102 8.00 -3.11 -1.95
C MET A 102 8.15 -4.30 -1.01
N TYR A 103 7.05 -4.80 -0.49
CA TYR A 103 6.96 -6.01 0.35
C TYR A 103 8.03 -6.11 1.45
N PRO A 104 8.34 -5.02 2.17
CA PRO A 104 9.35 -5.06 3.20
C PRO A 104 8.87 -5.93 4.37
N PRO A 105 9.75 -6.76 4.97
CA PRO A 105 9.41 -7.45 6.21
C PRO A 105 9.05 -6.46 7.32
N ILE A 106 8.12 -6.85 8.19
CA ILE A 106 7.67 -6.05 9.34
C ILE A 106 8.88 -5.54 10.16
N SER A 107 9.86 -6.39 10.42
CA SER A 107 11.06 -6.03 11.19
C SER A 107 11.92 -4.97 10.49
N GLN A 108 11.95 -4.95 9.17
CA GLN A 108 12.69 -3.94 8.41
C GLN A 108 12.04 -2.56 8.58
N ILE A 109 10.71 -2.49 8.48
CA ILE A 109 9.95 -1.26 8.71
C ILE A 109 10.15 -0.77 10.14
N GLU A 110 10.02 -1.67 11.13
CA GLU A 110 10.22 -1.32 12.53
C GLU A 110 11.60 -0.73 12.81
N ASN A 111 12.65 -1.36 12.28
CA ASN A 111 14.03 -0.90 12.45
C ASN A 111 14.23 0.49 11.83
N TYR A 112 13.77 0.68 10.59
CA TYR A 112 13.87 1.99 9.96
C TYR A 112 13.09 3.06 10.71
N CYS A 113 11.84 2.79 11.05
CA CYS A 113 10.99 3.77 11.74
C CYS A 113 11.51 4.12 13.14
N ARG A 114 12.12 3.16 13.83
CA ARG A 114 12.69 3.34 15.16
C ARG A 114 13.98 4.18 15.12
N ASP A 115 14.91 3.83 14.23
CA ASP A 115 16.26 4.39 14.29
C ASP A 115 16.96 4.60 12.94
N GLY A 116 16.28 4.34 11.82
CA GLY A 116 16.81 4.51 10.46
C GLY A 116 17.68 3.34 9.97
N SER A 117 17.72 2.22 10.69
CA SER A 117 18.50 1.05 10.31
C SER A 117 17.70 0.01 9.53
N GLY A 118 18.38 -1.02 9.03
CA GLY A 118 17.75 -2.21 8.47
C GLY A 118 17.28 -2.11 7.02
N LEU A 119 17.57 -1.02 6.30
CA LEU A 119 17.26 -0.93 4.88
C LEU A 119 18.33 -1.59 4.02
N ASP A 120 17.88 -2.42 3.10
CA ASP A 120 18.74 -3.05 2.11
C ASP A 120 19.06 -2.10 0.96
N VAL A 121 20.27 -2.20 0.41
CA VAL A 121 20.68 -1.59 -0.85
C VAL A 121 21.17 -2.71 -1.77
N LEU A 122 20.68 -2.72 -3.01
CA LEU A 122 21.17 -3.61 -4.05
C LEU A 122 22.21 -2.86 -4.88
N ILE A 123 23.43 -3.38 -4.92
CA ILE A 123 24.51 -2.84 -5.74
C ILE A 123 24.72 -3.77 -6.93
N TYR A 124 24.69 -3.22 -8.14
CA TYR A 124 24.89 -3.93 -9.39
C TYR A 124 26.30 -3.76 -9.91
N ASN A 125 26.93 -4.87 -10.27
CA ASN A 125 28.20 -4.88 -10.97
C ASN A 125 28.02 -5.54 -12.34
N TYR A 126 28.07 -4.76 -13.41
CA TYR A 126 27.90 -5.28 -14.77
C TYR A 126 29.01 -6.21 -15.25
N GLU A 127 30.22 -6.07 -14.72
CA GLU A 127 31.35 -6.91 -15.13
C GLU A 127 31.28 -8.33 -14.57
N LYS A 128 30.67 -8.47 -13.40
CA LYS A 128 30.58 -9.75 -12.68
C LYS A 128 29.29 -10.51 -12.90
N GLY A 129 28.25 -9.82 -13.41
CA GLY A 129 26.93 -10.41 -13.51
C GLY A 129 26.26 -10.75 -12.17
N ASP A 130 26.78 -10.22 -11.07
CA ASP A 130 26.38 -10.55 -9.71
C ASP A 130 25.65 -9.41 -9.03
N HIS A 131 24.60 -9.77 -8.27
CA HIS A 131 23.91 -8.88 -7.35
C HIS A 131 24.63 -8.92 -6.00
N LEU A 132 25.27 -7.83 -5.64
CA LEU A 132 25.77 -7.65 -4.28
C LEU A 132 24.65 -7.05 -3.43
N LYS A 133 24.19 -7.76 -2.42
CA LYS A 133 23.37 -7.15 -1.37
C LYS A 133 24.31 -6.47 -0.39
N ASP A 134 24.23 -5.17 -0.32
CA ASP A 134 24.81 -4.42 0.78
C ASP A 134 23.68 -3.84 1.65
N TYR A 135 23.91 -3.84 2.94
CA TYR A 135 23.00 -3.22 3.88
C TYR A 135 23.56 -1.82 4.20
N TYR A 136 22.72 -0.87 4.51
CA TYR A 136 23.16 0.40 5.08
C TYR A 136 23.83 0.17 6.43
N ILE A 137 24.92 -0.61 6.42
CA ILE A 137 25.66 -1.01 7.61
C ILE A 137 26.45 0.18 8.19
N HIS A 138 26.74 1.20 7.40
CA HIS A 138 27.66 2.28 7.73
C HIS A 138 27.01 3.58 8.17
N GLY A 139 25.70 3.63 8.33
CA GLY A 139 24.99 4.79 8.82
C GLY A 139 23.50 4.57 8.91
N LYS A 140 22.87 5.34 9.80
CA LYS A 140 21.43 5.43 9.82
C LYS A 140 21.02 6.23 8.60
N ALA A 141 20.09 5.69 7.78
CA ALA A 141 19.50 6.48 6.72
C ALA A 141 18.83 7.72 7.32
N PRO A 142 18.86 8.88 6.61
CA PRO A 142 18.11 10.06 7.05
C PRO A 142 16.65 9.66 7.31
N ARG A 143 16.10 10.03 8.45
CA ARG A 143 14.70 9.73 8.78
C ARG A 143 13.79 10.57 7.90
N LYS A 144 13.40 10.01 6.76
CA LYS A 144 12.36 10.55 5.89
C LYS A 144 11.05 9.80 6.13
N PRO A 145 9.89 10.34 5.72
CA PRO A 145 8.66 9.59 5.70
C PRO A 145 8.83 8.27 4.93
N PHE A 146 8.39 7.16 5.53
CA PHE A 146 8.46 5.83 4.91
C PHE A 146 7.12 5.50 4.25
N VAL A 147 7.16 5.05 3.00
CA VAL A 147 6.01 4.61 2.23
C VAL A 147 6.20 3.15 1.85
N ILE A 148 5.23 2.30 2.14
CA ILE A 148 5.21 0.93 1.63
C ILE A 148 4.52 0.98 0.28
N CYS A 149 5.28 1.14 -0.80
CA CYS A 149 4.69 1.36 -2.13
C CYS A 149 3.92 0.15 -2.64
N GLU A 150 4.28 -1.06 -2.20
CA GLU A 150 3.52 -2.28 -2.40
C GLU A 150 3.64 -3.18 -1.19
N TYR A 151 2.51 -3.77 -0.75
CA TYR A 151 2.51 -4.80 0.29
C TYR A 151 1.33 -5.75 0.14
N SER A 152 1.36 -6.86 0.85
CA SER A 152 0.25 -7.81 0.96
C SER A 152 -0.35 -8.18 -0.40
N HIS A 153 0.48 -8.68 -1.32
CA HIS A 153 0.09 -9.05 -2.69
C HIS A 153 -1.19 -9.90 -2.70
N ALA A 154 -2.24 -9.44 -3.39
CA ALA A 154 -3.58 -10.01 -3.28
C ALA A 154 -3.82 -11.24 -4.16
N MET A 155 -2.80 -11.72 -4.86
CA MET A 155 -2.90 -12.91 -5.71
C MET A 155 -3.17 -14.18 -4.88
N GLY A 156 -4.02 -15.05 -5.40
CA GLY A 156 -4.30 -16.35 -4.78
C GLY A 156 -4.98 -16.24 -3.41
N ASN A 157 -4.30 -16.68 -2.36
CA ASN A 157 -4.79 -16.61 -0.98
C ASN A 157 -4.45 -15.28 -0.27
N GLY A 158 -3.80 -14.34 -0.97
CA GLY A 158 -3.57 -12.99 -0.47
C GLY A 158 -4.86 -12.14 -0.41
N PRO A 159 -4.75 -10.95 0.12
CA PRO A 159 -3.62 -10.37 0.86
C PRO A 159 -3.49 -10.93 2.29
N GLY A 160 -2.25 -10.98 2.81
CA GLY A 160 -1.95 -11.42 4.17
C GLY A 160 -1.26 -10.35 5.01
N ASP A 161 -1.15 -10.58 6.32
CA ASP A 161 -0.41 -9.76 7.30
C ASP A 161 -0.85 -8.27 7.36
N ILE A 162 -2.03 -7.92 6.85
CA ILE A 162 -2.48 -6.53 6.73
C ILE A 162 -2.61 -5.86 8.12
N GLU A 163 -3.10 -6.60 9.13
CA GLU A 163 -3.24 -6.06 10.50
C GLU A 163 -1.87 -5.71 11.10
N ASP A 164 -0.83 -6.50 10.81
CA ASP A 164 0.52 -6.24 11.30
C ASP A 164 1.11 -4.97 10.67
N TYR A 165 0.98 -4.81 9.35
CA TYR A 165 1.37 -3.57 8.66
C TYR A 165 0.58 -2.36 9.16
N TYR A 166 -0.74 -2.49 9.29
CA TYR A 166 -1.59 -1.41 9.80
C TYR A 166 -1.22 -1.04 11.23
N GLY A 167 -0.90 -2.03 12.07
CA GLY A 167 -0.43 -1.80 13.43
C GLY A 167 0.83 -0.95 13.50
N LEU A 168 1.74 -1.08 12.53
CA LEU A 168 2.94 -0.24 12.45
C LEU A 168 2.61 1.20 12.07
N THR A 169 1.64 1.45 11.19
CA THR A 169 1.23 2.82 10.85
C THR A 169 0.65 3.56 12.05
N MET A 170 -0.01 2.83 12.96
CA MET A 170 -0.54 3.39 14.20
C MET A 170 0.52 3.57 15.30
N LYS A 171 1.71 2.99 15.12
CA LYS A 171 2.80 3.00 16.09
C LYS A 171 3.89 4.03 15.77
N TYR A 172 4.13 4.31 14.50
CA TYR A 172 5.25 5.12 14.05
C TYR A 172 4.81 6.30 13.18
N ASP A 173 5.00 7.52 13.67
CA ASP A 173 4.59 8.77 12.99
C ASP A 173 5.30 9.01 11.65
N ASN A 174 6.43 8.37 11.41
CA ASN A 174 7.17 8.46 10.16
C ASN A 174 6.82 7.37 9.14
N LEU A 175 5.86 6.48 9.45
CA LEU A 175 5.30 5.52 8.50
C LEU A 175 3.99 6.08 7.92
N CYS A 176 4.03 6.46 6.64
CA CYS A 176 2.89 7.10 5.97
C CYS A 176 1.76 6.13 5.58
N GLY A 177 1.98 4.83 5.71
CA GLY A 177 1.10 3.79 5.20
C GLY A 177 1.61 3.15 3.93
N GLY A 178 0.72 2.52 3.17
CA GLY A 178 1.12 1.80 1.97
C GLY A 178 -0.05 1.45 1.06
N PHE A 179 0.29 0.77 -0.05
CA PHE A 179 -0.65 0.38 -1.09
C PHE A 179 -0.61 -1.13 -1.28
N ILE A 180 -1.77 -1.79 -1.16
CA ILE A 180 -1.87 -3.21 -1.46
C ILE A 180 -1.74 -3.39 -2.98
N TRP A 181 -0.93 -4.30 -3.42
CA TRP A 181 -0.85 -4.75 -4.79
C TRP A 181 -1.82 -5.93 -5.00
N GLU A 182 -2.92 -5.77 -5.75
CA GLU A 182 -3.36 -4.50 -6.29
C GLU A 182 -4.90 -4.31 -6.21
N TRP A 183 -5.43 -3.34 -6.94
CA TRP A 183 -6.85 -3.01 -6.81
C TRP A 183 -7.76 -4.01 -7.53
N CYS A 184 -7.45 -4.37 -8.78
CA CYS A 184 -8.41 -5.08 -9.65
C CYS A 184 -7.74 -6.14 -10.50
N ASP A 185 -8.31 -7.33 -10.55
CA ASP A 185 -7.92 -8.36 -11.50
C ASP A 185 -7.94 -7.82 -12.93
N HIS A 186 -6.88 -8.05 -13.69
CA HIS A 186 -6.76 -7.64 -15.07
C HIS A 186 -7.21 -8.76 -16.00
N ALA A 187 -8.48 -8.73 -16.39
CA ALA A 187 -9.05 -9.70 -17.33
C ALA A 187 -10.12 -9.06 -18.20
N VAL A 188 -10.28 -9.59 -19.40
CA VAL A 188 -11.22 -9.09 -20.41
C VAL A 188 -12.45 -9.99 -20.44
N TYR A 189 -13.64 -9.41 -20.32
CA TYR A 189 -14.89 -10.14 -20.44
C TYR A 189 -15.08 -10.75 -21.83
N ASP A 190 -15.37 -12.04 -21.91
CA ASP A 190 -15.51 -12.81 -23.16
C ASP A 190 -16.84 -13.61 -23.23
N GLY A 191 -17.89 -13.09 -22.68
CA GLY A 191 -19.22 -13.73 -22.78
C GLY A 191 -19.53 -14.68 -21.63
N LYS A 192 -20.36 -15.69 -21.91
CA LYS A 192 -20.87 -16.61 -20.88
C LYS A 192 -20.72 -18.07 -21.28
N THR A 193 -20.55 -18.92 -20.29
CA THR A 193 -20.63 -20.36 -20.40
C THR A 193 -22.07 -20.81 -20.70
N ALA A 194 -22.27 -22.06 -21.09
CA ALA A 194 -23.60 -22.66 -21.34
C ALA A 194 -24.49 -22.63 -20.08
N ASP A 195 -23.90 -22.64 -18.88
CA ASP A 195 -24.58 -22.54 -17.59
C ASP A 195 -24.66 -21.10 -17.05
N ASN A 196 -24.50 -20.12 -17.95
CA ASN A 196 -24.67 -18.67 -17.69
C ASN A 196 -23.65 -18.04 -16.73
N ARG A 197 -22.46 -18.61 -16.55
CA ARG A 197 -21.35 -17.99 -15.81
C ARG A 197 -20.53 -17.10 -16.73
N ASP A 198 -20.07 -15.95 -16.22
CA ASP A 198 -19.20 -15.03 -16.96
C ASP A 198 -17.82 -15.65 -17.22
N ILE A 199 -17.32 -15.43 -18.43
CA ILE A 199 -15.99 -15.84 -18.88
C ILE A 199 -15.12 -14.60 -18.96
N TYR A 200 -13.90 -14.69 -18.38
CA TYR A 200 -12.87 -13.68 -18.47
C TYR A 200 -11.61 -14.30 -19.03
N ARG A 201 -10.96 -13.60 -19.96
CA ARG A 201 -9.68 -13.98 -20.56
C ARG A 201 -8.54 -13.16 -19.95
N TYR A 202 -7.44 -13.82 -19.72
CA TYR A 202 -6.19 -13.22 -19.23
C TYR A 202 -4.98 -13.97 -19.80
N GLY A 203 -3.80 -13.60 -19.41
CA GLY A 203 -2.48 -14.03 -19.87
C GLY A 203 -2.40 -15.32 -20.70
N GLY A 204 -2.22 -15.20 -22.02
CA GLY A 204 -2.14 -16.28 -22.99
C GLY A 204 -3.46 -16.68 -23.65
N ASP A 205 -4.61 -16.30 -23.08
CA ASP A 205 -5.92 -16.73 -23.58
C ASP A 205 -6.30 -16.15 -24.93
N SER A 206 -5.66 -15.06 -25.34
CA SER A 206 -5.83 -14.44 -26.67
C SER A 206 -4.80 -14.91 -27.71
N GLY A 207 -3.93 -15.86 -27.30
CA GLY A 207 -2.89 -16.42 -28.16
C GLY A 207 -1.60 -15.59 -28.21
N GLU A 208 -1.48 -14.59 -27.33
CA GLU A 208 -0.26 -13.80 -27.18
C GLU A 208 0.87 -14.62 -26.56
N PHE A 209 2.12 -14.29 -26.98
CA PHE A 209 3.34 -14.87 -26.43
C PHE A 209 4.49 -13.85 -26.57
N PRO A 210 5.32 -13.63 -25.52
CA PRO A 210 5.24 -14.23 -24.18
C PRO A 210 4.08 -13.70 -23.33
N HIS A 211 3.74 -14.42 -22.25
CA HIS A 211 2.74 -14.01 -21.25
C HIS A 211 3.06 -14.64 -19.88
N ASP A 212 2.55 -14.06 -18.80
CA ASP A 212 2.79 -14.48 -17.42
C ASP A 212 1.58 -15.25 -16.80
N GLY A 213 0.67 -15.76 -17.65
CA GLY A 213 -0.48 -16.56 -17.21
C GLY A 213 -1.41 -15.77 -16.28
N ASN A 214 -1.62 -16.29 -15.07
CA ASN A 214 -2.49 -15.68 -14.06
C ASN A 214 -1.82 -14.61 -13.20
N PHE A 215 -0.60 -14.15 -13.53
CA PHE A 215 0.11 -13.10 -12.80
C PHE A 215 -0.45 -11.69 -13.11
N CYS A 216 -1.75 -11.62 -13.20
CA CYS A 216 -2.59 -10.43 -13.42
C CYS A 216 -3.95 -10.59 -12.72
N LEU A 217 -4.12 -11.69 -11.94
CA LEU A 217 -5.29 -11.95 -11.12
C LEU A 217 -4.90 -11.76 -9.64
N ASP A 218 -4.58 -10.54 -9.29
CA ASP A 218 -3.98 -10.12 -8.03
C ASP A 218 -4.71 -8.92 -7.42
N GLY A 219 -5.96 -8.70 -7.85
CA GLY A 219 -6.79 -7.61 -7.37
C GLY A 219 -7.51 -7.88 -6.06
N LEU A 220 -7.84 -6.80 -5.34
CA LEU A 220 -8.80 -6.81 -4.24
C LEU A 220 -10.24 -6.94 -4.73
N VAL A 221 -10.48 -6.70 -6.01
CA VAL A 221 -11.77 -6.88 -6.68
C VAL A 221 -11.62 -7.68 -7.97
N TYR A 222 -12.68 -8.41 -8.33
CA TYR A 222 -12.81 -9.07 -9.62
C TYR A 222 -12.85 -8.06 -10.79
N PRO A 223 -12.71 -8.50 -12.05
CA PRO A 223 -12.78 -7.61 -13.20
C PRO A 223 -14.11 -6.82 -13.29
N ASP A 224 -15.20 -7.37 -12.78
CA ASP A 224 -16.52 -6.75 -12.68
C ASP A 224 -16.72 -5.87 -11.44
N ARG A 225 -15.67 -5.65 -10.65
CA ARG A 225 -15.63 -4.86 -9.42
C ARG A 225 -16.33 -5.48 -8.21
N ARG A 226 -16.79 -6.72 -8.27
CA ARG A 226 -17.21 -7.42 -7.05
C ARG A 226 -16.02 -7.60 -6.12
N PRO A 227 -16.20 -7.46 -4.79
CA PRO A 227 -15.10 -7.62 -3.85
C PRO A 227 -14.62 -9.07 -3.77
N HIS A 228 -13.30 -9.27 -3.74
CA HIS A 228 -12.69 -10.50 -3.23
C HIS A 228 -12.83 -10.55 -1.70
N THR A 229 -12.66 -11.73 -1.11
CA THR A 229 -12.65 -11.90 0.36
C THR A 229 -11.58 -11.03 1.02
N GLY A 230 -10.42 -10.86 0.38
CA GLY A 230 -9.33 -10.01 0.86
C GLY A 230 -9.72 -8.54 1.02
N LEU A 231 -10.58 -8.01 0.15
CA LEU A 231 -11.09 -6.65 0.33
C LEU A 231 -11.99 -6.51 1.56
N LEU A 232 -12.78 -7.53 1.88
CA LEU A 232 -13.62 -7.51 3.08
C LEU A 232 -12.78 -7.53 4.36
N GLU A 233 -11.70 -8.31 4.36
CA GLU A 233 -10.72 -8.31 5.46
C GLU A 233 -10.04 -6.96 5.58
N TYR A 234 -9.55 -6.41 4.46
CA TYR A 234 -8.92 -5.09 4.44
C TYR A 234 -9.87 -4.00 4.97
N LYS A 235 -11.13 -3.99 4.51
CA LYS A 235 -12.17 -3.08 5.03
C LYS A 235 -12.32 -3.19 6.55
N ASN A 236 -12.30 -4.42 7.08
CA ASN A 236 -12.40 -4.64 8.51
C ASN A 236 -11.17 -4.09 9.27
N ILE A 237 -9.97 -4.22 8.71
CA ILE A 237 -8.73 -3.76 9.35
C ILE A 237 -8.67 -2.23 9.38
N ILE A 238 -8.98 -1.54 8.28
CA ILE A 238 -8.91 -0.07 8.18
C ILE A 238 -10.18 0.65 8.64
N ARG A 239 -11.08 -0.04 9.33
CA ARG A 239 -12.33 0.57 9.82
C ARG A 239 -12.08 1.81 10.68
N PRO A 240 -12.93 2.83 10.58
CA PRO A 240 -12.73 4.14 11.24
C PRO A 240 -12.84 4.08 12.77
N ALA A 241 -13.44 3.02 13.29
CA ALA A 241 -13.61 2.82 14.73
C ALA A 241 -13.34 1.38 15.12
N ARG A 242 -12.67 1.18 16.25
CA ARG A 242 -12.47 -0.14 16.87
C ARG A 242 -13.14 -0.21 18.22
N MET A 243 -13.86 -1.29 18.45
CA MET A 243 -14.52 -1.55 19.73
C MET A 243 -13.78 -2.66 20.47
N SER A 244 -13.63 -2.48 21.77
CA SER A 244 -13.13 -3.50 22.68
C SER A 244 -13.99 -3.57 23.93
N MET A 245 -13.97 -4.70 24.64
CA MET A 245 -14.66 -4.89 25.89
C MET A 245 -13.68 -5.28 27.00
N ASN A 246 -13.79 -4.64 28.15
CA ASN A 246 -13.05 -5.01 29.36
C ASN A 246 -13.96 -4.85 30.57
N LYS A 247 -14.11 -5.91 31.39
CA LYS A 247 -14.94 -5.93 32.61
C LYS A 247 -16.35 -5.35 32.40
N HIS A 248 -17.04 -5.82 31.37
CA HIS A 248 -18.40 -5.39 30.98
C HIS A 248 -18.53 -3.91 30.55
N LYS A 249 -17.42 -3.21 30.30
CA LYS A 249 -17.42 -1.88 29.73
C LYS A 249 -16.96 -1.97 28.28
N PHE A 250 -17.65 -1.26 27.40
CA PHE A 250 -17.29 -1.13 26.01
C PHE A 250 -16.45 0.13 25.81
N TYR A 251 -15.37 -0.01 25.06
CA TYR A 251 -14.44 1.06 24.71
C TYR A 251 -14.48 1.27 23.22
N LEU A 252 -14.70 2.49 22.80
CA LEU A 252 -14.72 2.90 21.39
C LEU A 252 -13.49 3.73 21.11
N ARG A 253 -12.60 3.24 20.23
CA ARG A 253 -11.40 3.95 19.79
C ARG A 253 -11.61 4.56 18.41
N ASN A 254 -11.26 5.82 18.27
CA ASN A 254 -11.22 6.53 16.99
C ASN A 254 -9.92 6.17 16.24
N MET A 255 -10.05 5.71 15.01
CA MET A 255 -8.92 5.38 14.13
C MET A 255 -8.71 6.45 13.05
N LEU A 256 -9.54 7.49 13.02
CA LEU A 256 -9.43 8.62 12.08
C LEU A 256 -8.40 9.64 12.57
N ASP A 257 -7.83 10.41 11.62
CA ASP A 257 -6.78 11.40 11.88
C ASP A 257 -7.34 12.81 12.13
N PHE A 258 -8.53 13.13 11.58
CA PHE A 258 -9.00 14.51 11.51
C PHE A 258 -10.42 14.71 12.05
N THR A 259 -11.21 13.65 12.19
CA THR A 259 -12.64 13.75 12.45
C THR A 259 -13.04 13.08 13.75
N ASN A 260 -13.97 13.70 14.50
CA ASN A 260 -14.53 13.10 15.70
C ASN A 260 -15.54 12.02 15.31
N LEU A 261 -15.52 10.86 16.00
CA LEU A 261 -16.40 9.74 15.65
C LEU A 261 -17.90 10.08 15.74
N LYS A 262 -18.32 10.93 16.67
CA LYS A 262 -19.72 11.32 16.80
C LYS A 262 -20.29 12.05 15.59
N ASP A 263 -19.41 12.65 14.77
CA ASP A 263 -19.80 13.43 13.60
C ASP A 263 -19.89 12.57 12.33
N GLU A 264 -19.43 11.30 12.42
CA GLU A 264 -19.30 10.39 11.27
C GLU A 264 -20.06 9.08 11.41
N LEU A 265 -20.32 8.62 12.63
CA LEU A 265 -20.80 7.27 12.88
C LEU A 265 -22.02 7.22 13.79
N TYR A 266 -22.86 6.21 13.56
CA TYR A 266 -23.79 5.66 14.54
C TYR A 266 -23.48 4.17 14.74
N ILE A 267 -23.96 3.56 15.80
CA ILE A 267 -23.73 2.15 16.11
C ILE A 267 -25.04 1.37 16.00
N VAL A 268 -25.07 0.37 15.15
CA VAL A 268 -26.09 -0.67 15.16
C VAL A 268 -25.52 -1.88 15.90
N TRP A 269 -26.29 -2.39 16.87
CA TRP A 269 -25.87 -3.54 17.64
C TRP A 269 -26.96 -4.62 17.63
N GLU A 270 -26.50 -5.85 17.75
CA GLU A 270 -27.34 -7.03 17.80
C GLU A 270 -26.75 -8.02 18.82
N ILE A 271 -27.62 -8.68 19.57
CA ILE A 271 -27.26 -9.77 20.47
C ILE A 271 -27.92 -11.03 19.92
N THR A 272 -27.12 -12.04 19.67
CA THR A 272 -27.58 -13.35 19.22
C THR A 272 -27.38 -14.41 20.30
N CYS A 273 -28.30 -15.36 20.36
CA CYS A 273 -28.24 -16.52 21.25
C CYS A 273 -28.44 -17.75 20.37
N ASP A 274 -27.45 -18.62 20.30
CA ASP A 274 -27.44 -19.79 19.42
C ASP A 274 -27.80 -19.48 17.95
N GLY A 275 -27.32 -18.35 17.44
CA GLY A 275 -27.56 -17.87 16.08
C GLY A 275 -28.90 -17.14 15.85
N ALA A 276 -29.79 -17.09 16.86
CA ALA A 276 -31.04 -16.32 16.79
C ALA A 276 -30.88 -14.93 17.42
N VAL A 277 -31.41 -13.91 16.76
CA VAL A 277 -31.41 -12.54 17.31
C VAL A 277 -32.32 -12.46 18.52
N CYS A 278 -31.79 -12.08 19.66
CA CYS A 278 -32.50 -11.93 20.94
C CYS A 278 -32.80 -10.47 21.28
N ALA A 279 -31.91 -9.57 20.90
CA ALA A 279 -32.04 -8.15 21.10
C ALA A 279 -31.25 -7.40 20.05
N GLY A 280 -31.64 -6.14 19.77
CA GLY A 280 -30.94 -5.28 18.84
C GLY A 280 -31.39 -3.84 18.98
N GLY A 281 -30.58 -2.92 18.48
CA GLY A 281 -30.90 -1.50 18.56
C GLY A 281 -29.87 -0.63 17.87
N THR A 282 -30.05 0.68 18.03
CA THR A 282 -29.20 1.69 17.44
C THR A 282 -28.83 2.75 18.48
N ILE A 283 -27.53 3.03 18.62
CA ILE A 283 -27.03 4.21 19.30
C ILE A 283 -26.89 5.29 18.22
N LYS A 284 -27.72 6.31 18.28
CA LYS A 284 -27.75 7.38 17.29
C LYS A 284 -26.55 8.32 17.44
N GLU A 285 -26.25 9.09 16.42
CA GLU A 285 -25.21 10.13 16.42
C GLU A 285 -25.31 11.06 17.64
N THR A 286 -26.54 11.44 18.02
CA THR A 286 -26.81 12.30 19.20
C THR A 286 -26.38 11.68 20.52
N ASP A 287 -26.36 10.35 20.58
CA ASP A 287 -26.10 9.57 21.80
C ASP A 287 -24.66 9.01 21.81
N MET A 288 -23.92 9.26 20.74
CA MET A 288 -22.52 8.86 20.63
C MET A 288 -21.61 9.70 21.54
N PRO A 289 -20.62 9.07 22.20
CA PRO A 289 -19.61 9.83 22.91
C PRO A 289 -18.77 10.64 21.93
N SER A 290 -18.30 11.81 22.36
CA SER A 290 -17.28 12.55 21.64
C SER A 290 -15.95 11.81 21.77
N VAL A 291 -15.39 11.35 20.64
CA VAL A 291 -14.10 10.65 20.57
C VAL A 291 -13.24 11.34 19.55
N ALA A 292 -12.30 12.15 20.02
CA ALA A 292 -11.35 12.86 19.15
C ALA A 292 -10.42 11.87 18.41
N PRO A 293 -9.73 12.28 17.34
CA PRO A 293 -8.77 11.46 16.63
C PRO A 293 -7.80 10.74 17.56
N HIS A 294 -7.61 9.43 17.33
CA HIS A 294 -6.76 8.51 18.10
C HIS A 294 -7.13 8.31 19.58
N GLU A 295 -8.17 8.99 20.08
CA GLU A 295 -8.65 8.85 21.46
C GLU A 295 -9.56 7.63 21.63
N THR A 296 -9.78 7.30 22.90
CA THR A 296 -10.68 6.20 23.31
C THR A 296 -11.67 6.72 24.33
N ALA A 297 -12.95 6.44 24.13
CA ALA A 297 -14.01 6.75 25.11
C ALA A 297 -14.73 5.47 25.56
N VAL A 298 -15.33 5.54 26.75
CA VAL A 298 -16.26 4.50 27.23
C VAL A 298 -17.60 4.74 26.57
N LEU A 299 -18.14 3.70 25.94
CA LEU A 299 -19.49 3.71 25.40
C LEU A 299 -20.47 3.39 26.55
N ASP A 300 -21.42 4.28 26.79
CA ASP A 300 -22.50 4.03 27.75
C ASP A 300 -23.52 3.08 27.13
N PHE A 301 -23.19 1.82 27.14
CA PHE A 301 -24.03 0.73 26.64
C PHE A 301 -24.25 -0.29 27.74
N LYS A 302 -25.51 -0.63 27.98
CA LYS A 302 -25.90 -1.68 28.91
C LYS A 302 -26.50 -2.84 28.14
N VAL A 303 -25.96 -4.02 28.36
CA VAL A 303 -26.54 -5.25 27.83
C VAL A 303 -27.95 -5.41 28.43
N PRO A 304 -28.99 -5.62 27.62
CA PRO A 304 -30.36 -5.82 28.12
C PRO A 304 -30.44 -7.00 29.12
N GLU A 305 -31.28 -6.85 30.11
CA GLU A 305 -31.58 -7.94 31.07
C GLU A 305 -32.59 -8.91 30.46
N GLY A 306 -32.62 -10.15 31.01
CA GLY A 306 -33.61 -11.16 30.59
C GLY A 306 -33.35 -11.80 29.24
N LEU A 307 -32.14 -11.76 28.76
CA LEU A 307 -31.73 -12.50 27.54
C LEU A 307 -31.86 -14.00 27.80
N PRO A 308 -32.24 -14.82 26.80
CA PRO A 308 -32.29 -16.27 26.93
C PRO A 308 -30.90 -16.82 27.19
N ASP A 309 -30.84 -17.93 27.94
CA ASP A 309 -29.61 -18.70 28.10
C ASP A 309 -29.21 -19.31 26.77
N GLY A 310 -27.93 -19.21 26.43
CA GLY A 310 -27.35 -19.76 25.22
C GLY A 310 -25.97 -20.34 25.47
N HIS A 311 -25.45 -21.07 24.49
CA HIS A 311 -24.09 -21.56 24.53
C HIS A 311 -23.11 -20.46 24.08
N LEU A 312 -22.04 -20.26 24.84
CA LEU A 312 -20.89 -19.50 24.38
C LEU A 312 -20.09 -20.34 23.39
N LEU A 313 -19.99 -19.87 22.17
CA LEU A 313 -19.07 -20.42 21.17
C LEU A 313 -17.74 -19.70 21.25
#